data_aad2d83d73ff7a9a9ad6c6e3f004207c
#
_entry.id   aad2d83d73ff7a9a9ad6c6e3f004207c
#
_cell.length_a   1.000
_cell.length_b   1.000
_cell.length_c   1.000
_cell.angle_alpha   90.00
_cell.angle_beta   90.00
_cell.angle_gamma   90.00
#
_symmetry.space_group_name_H-M   'P 1'
#
loop_
_entity.id
_entity.type
_entity.pdbx_description
1 polymer ?
#
loop_
_entity_poly.entity_id
_entity_poly.type
_entity_poly.pdbx_seq_one_letter_code
_entity_poly.pdbx_strand_id
1 'polypeptide(L)'
;MLNNVWKDVDEYFIDKLIPSDVTLDGVLQANKDAGIPEIDVSPTQGKLLYLLAKIKGAKNILEIGTLGGYSSIWLARALPETGKVYTLEIEPEYAKIATKNIQNAGCKSKVDVIVGKALETLPTLKEKGIFFDLIFIDADKPNNPDYLKWALELANNGALIISDNVVRNGEVIDERSEDDRVQGVRKFIDILEKEPRIESTAIQTVGNKGYDGFVISIVK
;
A
#
# COMPACT_ATOMS: atom_id res chain seq x y z
N MET A 1 -3.00 -19.67 -20.98
CA MET A 1 -2.71 -18.75 -22.11
C MET A 1 -2.85 -17.27 -21.68
N LEU A 2 -3.96 -16.81 -21.14
CA LEU A 2 -4.14 -15.39 -20.74
C LEU A 2 -3.12 -14.90 -19.69
N ASN A 3 -2.84 -15.69 -18.67
CA ASN A 3 -1.87 -15.31 -17.61
C ASN A 3 -0.44 -15.09 -18.15
N ASN A 4 -0.03 -15.79 -19.21
CA ASN A 4 1.29 -15.56 -19.82
C ASN A 4 1.32 -14.22 -20.56
N VAL A 5 0.24 -13.87 -21.28
CA VAL A 5 0.15 -12.56 -21.95
C VAL A 5 0.21 -11.40 -20.96
N TRP A 6 -0.46 -11.51 -19.81
CA TRP A 6 -0.41 -10.47 -18.78
C TRP A 6 1.02 -10.26 -18.25
N LYS A 7 1.70 -11.37 -17.98
CA LYS A 7 3.08 -11.34 -17.52
C LYS A 7 4.01 -10.71 -18.56
N ASP A 8 3.92 -11.15 -19.81
CA ASP A 8 4.76 -10.64 -20.91
C ASP A 8 4.54 -9.13 -21.12
N VAL A 9 3.29 -8.66 -21.02
CA VAL A 9 2.94 -7.23 -21.13
C VAL A 9 3.50 -6.44 -19.93
N ASP A 10 3.40 -6.98 -18.73
CA ASP A 10 3.95 -6.35 -17.52
C ASP A 10 5.48 -6.22 -17.62
N GLU A 11 6.17 -7.28 -18.05
CA GLU A 11 7.61 -7.27 -18.29
C GLU A 11 8.01 -6.24 -19.34
N TYR A 12 7.24 -6.13 -20.45
CA TYR A 12 7.46 -5.10 -21.47
C TYR A 12 7.36 -3.68 -20.89
N PHE A 13 6.34 -3.39 -20.06
CA PHE A 13 6.20 -2.07 -19.47
C PHE A 13 7.27 -1.80 -18.40
N ILE A 14 7.64 -2.79 -17.61
CA ILE A 14 8.75 -2.68 -16.66
C ILE A 14 10.02 -2.30 -17.40
N ASP A 15 10.37 -3.03 -18.45
CA ASP A 15 11.59 -2.78 -19.25
C ASP A 15 11.61 -1.38 -19.88
N LYS A 16 10.45 -0.86 -20.32
CA LYS A 16 10.36 0.43 -21.02
C LYS A 16 10.19 1.64 -20.12
N LEU A 17 9.48 1.50 -19.00
CA LEU A 17 9.01 2.64 -18.22
C LEU A 17 9.62 2.72 -16.82
N ILE A 18 10.20 1.63 -16.33
CA ILE A 18 10.77 1.57 -14.99
C ILE A 18 12.29 1.36 -15.14
N PRO A 19 13.10 2.40 -14.91
CA PRO A 19 14.56 2.24 -14.96
C PRO A 19 15.02 1.14 -14.00
N SER A 20 15.98 0.33 -14.44
CA SER A 20 16.63 -0.66 -13.56
C SER A 20 17.15 0.02 -12.30
N ASP A 21 16.84 -0.57 -11.16
CA ASP A 21 17.18 -0.03 -9.84
C ASP A 21 17.75 -1.14 -8.96
N VAL A 22 19.06 -1.26 -8.95
CA VAL A 22 19.79 -2.28 -8.17
C VAL A 22 19.45 -2.25 -6.67
N THR A 23 18.99 -1.10 -6.16
CA THR A 23 18.57 -0.98 -4.76
C THR A 23 17.23 -1.67 -4.55
N LEU A 24 16.25 -1.41 -5.41
CA LEU A 24 14.92 -2.04 -5.32
C LEU A 24 14.99 -3.53 -5.60
N ASP A 25 15.81 -3.95 -6.57
CA ASP A 25 16.06 -5.38 -6.84
C ASP A 25 16.71 -6.04 -5.61
N GLY A 26 17.66 -5.35 -4.98
CA GLY A 26 18.29 -5.79 -3.74
C GLY A 26 17.32 -5.91 -2.55
N VAL A 27 16.29 -5.05 -2.49
CA VAL A 27 15.23 -5.15 -1.46
C VAL A 27 14.42 -6.43 -1.65
N LEU A 28 13.96 -6.72 -2.87
CA LEU A 28 13.21 -7.95 -3.16
C LEU A 28 14.04 -9.21 -2.88
N GLN A 29 15.33 -9.19 -3.24
CA GLN A 29 16.22 -10.30 -2.94
C GLN A 29 16.43 -10.47 -1.42
N ALA A 30 16.62 -9.37 -0.67
CA ALA A 30 16.77 -9.40 0.79
C ALA A 30 15.50 -9.93 1.49
N ASN A 31 14.31 -9.57 0.98
CA ASN A 31 13.03 -10.09 1.47
C ASN A 31 12.97 -11.61 1.27
N LYS A 32 13.31 -12.08 0.08
CA LYS A 32 13.33 -13.51 -0.25
C LYS A 32 14.34 -14.28 0.61
N ASP A 33 15.55 -13.78 0.78
CA ASP A 33 16.61 -14.40 1.59
C ASP A 33 16.21 -14.47 3.07
N ALA A 34 15.40 -13.52 3.55
CA ALA A 34 14.87 -13.50 4.91
C ALA A 34 13.60 -14.35 5.08
N GLY A 35 13.11 -15.01 4.02
CA GLY A 35 11.90 -15.84 4.06
C GLY A 35 10.61 -15.04 4.19
N ILE A 36 10.63 -13.75 3.87
CA ILE A 36 9.41 -12.92 3.77
C ILE A 36 8.59 -13.41 2.57
N PRO A 37 7.26 -13.53 2.70
CA PRO A 37 6.40 -13.91 1.58
C PRO A 37 6.57 -12.97 0.37
N GLU A 38 6.60 -13.52 -0.85
CA GLU A 38 6.77 -12.75 -2.10
C GLU A 38 5.45 -12.04 -2.50
N ILE A 39 4.91 -11.24 -1.60
CA ILE A 39 3.65 -10.47 -1.76
C ILE A 39 3.87 -8.96 -1.88
N ASP A 40 5.11 -8.51 -2.05
CA ASP A 40 5.39 -7.11 -2.35
C ASP A 40 4.58 -6.64 -3.57
N VAL A 41 4.24 -5.36 -3.64
CA VAL A 41 3.61 -4.78 -4.84
C VAL A 41 4.51 -4.98 -6.07
N SER A 42 3.92 -5.06 -7.27
CA SER A 42 4.71 -5.15 -8.50
C SER A 42 5.51 -3.86 -8.74
N PRO A 43 6.59 -3.89 -9.54
CA PRO A 43 7.32 -2.67 -9.90
C PRO A 43 6.43 -1.60 -10.55
N THR A 44 5.48 -2.00 -11.40
CA THR A 44 4.49 -1.10 -12.02
C THR A 44 3.57 -0.46 -11.00
N GLN A 45 3.12 -1.22 -10.01
CA GLN A 45 2.28 -0.71 -8.92
C GLN A 45 3.08 0.20 -7.96
N GLY A 46 4.32 -0.16 -7.62
CA GLY A 46 5.21 0.71 -6.85
C GLY A 46 5.45 2.04 -7.56
N LYS A 47 5.66 2.01 -8.88
CA LYS A 47 5.77 3.22 -9.70
C LYS A 47 4.47 4.03 -9.72
N LEU A 48 3.32 3.38 -9.77
CA LEU A 48 2.02 4.05 -9.68
C LEU A 48 1.87 4.78 -8.34
N LEU A 49 2.19 4.14 -7.21
CA LEU A 49 2.17 4.77 -5.88
C LEU A 49 3.08 6.01 -5.83
N TYR A 50 4.30 5.89 -6.38
CA TYR A 50 5.22 7.02 -6.52
C TYR A 50 4.59 8.18 -7.31
N LEU A 51 3.98 7.90 -8.48
CA LEU A 51 3.38 8.91 -9.33
C LEU A 51 2.17 9.58 -8.65
N LEU A 52 1.31 8.81 -7.99
CA LEU A 52 0.16 9.34 -7.26
C LEU A 52 0.60 10.24 -6.10
N ALA A 53 1.62 9.86 -5.35
CA ALA A 53 2.20 10.69 -4.28
C ALA A 53 2.79 12.00 -4.84
N LYS A 54 3.45 11.95 -6.02
CA LYS A 54 3.97 13.16 -6.72
C LYS A 54 2.85 14.05 -7.22
N ILE A 55 1.82 13.50 -7.87
CA ILE A 55 0.66 14.25 -8.39
C ILE A 55 -0.07 14.93 -7.24
N LYS A 56 -0.27 14.22 -6.13
CA LYS A 56 -0.88 14.77 -4.92
C LYS A 56 -0.03 15.86 -4.27
N GLY A 57 1.28 15.87 -4.50
CA GLY A 57 2.20 16.72 -3.77
C GLY A 57 2.28 16.34 -2.28
N ALA A 58 2.19 15.05 -2.00
CA ALA A 58 2.17 14.53 -0.63
C ALA A 58 3.42 14.92 0.14
N LYS A 59 3.24 15.25 1.42
CA LYS A 59 4.31 15.50 2.39
C LYS A 59 4.32 14.45 3.49
N ASN A 60 3.16 14.06 3.98
CA ASN A 60 3.00 12.99 4.96
C ASN A 60 2.21 11.84 4.35
N ILE A 61 2.78 10.65 4.41
CA ILE A 61 2.16 9.41 3.93
C ILE A 61 2.03 8.42 5.09
N LEU A 62 0.86 7.80 5.20
CA LEU A 62 0.64 6.64 6.04
C LEU A 62 0.60 5.39 5.17
N GLU A 63 1.30 4.36 5.58
CA GLU A 63 1.24 3.03 5.00
C GLU A 63 0.84 2.04 6.08
N ILE A 64 -0.17 1.22 5.82
CA ILE A 64 -0.62 0.14 6.71
C ILE A 64 -0.25 -1.19 6.05
N GLY A 65 0.79 -1.84 6.56
CA GLY A 65 1.46 -2.99 5.98
C GLY A 65 2.78 -2.61 5.33
N THR A 66 3.90 -2.87 6.02
CA THR A 66 5.27 -2.54 5.56
C THR A 66 5.91 -3.69 4.80
N LEU A 67 5.66 -4.93 5.26
CA LEU A 67 6.36 -6.12 4.82
C LEU A 67 7.88 -5.89 4.88
N GLY A 68 8.60 -6.05 3.76
CA GLY A 68 10.03 -5.77 3.63
C GLY A 68 10.39 -4.35 3.19
N GLY A 69 9.42 -3.41 3.10
CA GLY A 69 9.64 -1.99 2.85
C GLY A 69 9.75 -1.58 1.39
N TYR A 70 9.39 -2.45 0.45
CA TYR A 70 9.49 -2.16 -0.99
C TYR A 70 8.60 -0.98 -1.41
N SER A 71 7.31 -1.01 -1.08
CA SER A 71 6.35 0.08 -1.31
C SER A 71 6.72 1.35 -0.54
N SER A 72 7.16 1.20 0.73
CA SER A 72 7.64 2.31 1.56
C SER A 72 8.76 3.10 0.88
N ILE A 73 9.69 2.42 0.21
CA ILE A 73 10.79 3.07 -0.53
C ILE A 73 10.27 3.85 -1.73
N TRP A 74 9.33 3.28 -2.51
CA TRP A 74 8.68 3.99 -3.60
C TRP A 74 7.98 5.27 -3.14
N LEU A 75 7.22 5.18 -2.05
CA LEU A 75 6.51 6.30 -1.44
C LEU A 75 7.50 7.36 -0.91
N ALA A 76 8.55 6.94 -0.21
CA ALA A 76 9.57 7.87 0.33
C ALA A 76 10.32 8.64 -0.75
N ARG A 77 10.62 7.99 -1.87
CA ARG A 77 11.28 8.63 -3.02
C ARG A 77 10.41 9.67 -3.73
N ALA A 78 9.08 9.59 -3.56
CA ALA A 78 8.16 10.58 -4.10
C ALA A 78 8.14 11.88 -3.28
N LEU A 79 8.51 11.82 -2.01
CA LEU A 79 8.39 12.92 -1.08
C LEU A 79 9.51 13.97 -1.22
N PRO A 80 9.21 15.25 -0.89
CA PRO A 80 10.25 16.27 -0.70
C PRO A 80 11.18 15.91 0.47
N GLU A 81 12.28 16.64 0.63
CA GLU A 81 13.26 16.38 1.71
C GLU A 81 12.66 16.43 3.12
N THR A 82 11.65 17.27 3.33
CA THR A 82 10.96 17.42 4.62
C THR A 82 9.79 16.46 4.80
N GLY A 83 9.51 15.62 3.78
CA GLY A 83 8.38 14.70 3.81
C GLY A 83 8.65 13.44 4.63
N LYS A 84 7.58 12.81 5.10
CA LYS A 84 7.63 11.61 5.96
C LYS A 84 6.67 10.53 5.48
N VAL A 85 7.12 9.28 5.54
CA VAL A 85 6.30 8.07 5.49
C VAL A 85 6.27 7.47 6.87
N TYR A 86 5.09 7.23 7.39
CA TYR A 86 4.84 6.43 8.60
C TYR A 86 4.30 5.08 8.13
N THR A 87 5.07 4.02 8.35
CA THR A 87 4.67 2.69 7.90
C THR A 87 4.53 1.75 9.08
N LEU A 88 3.41 1.00 9.11
CA LEU A 88 3.02 0.17 10.24
C LEU A 88 3.23 -1.30 9.90
N GLU A 89 3.96 -2.01 10.77
CA GLU A 89 4.24 -3.44 10.61
C GLU A 89 3.96 -4.19 11.90
N ILE A 90 3.19 -5.27 11.80
CA ILE A 90 2.85 -6.10 12.96
C ILE A 90 3.99 -7.07 13.34
N GLU A 91 4.73 -7.55 12.33
CA GLU A 91 5.79 -8.55 12.53
C GLU A 91 7.14 -7.88 12.78
N PRO A 92 7.70 -7.98 14.02
CA PRO A 92 8.97 -7.32 14.37
C PRO A 92 10.14 -7.72 13.46
N GLU A 93 10.19 -8.97 13.00
CA GLU A 93 11.26 -9.44 12.11
C GLU A 93 11.14 -8.83 10.71
N TYR A 94 9.93 -8.65 10.18
CA TYR A 94 9.72 -7.96 8.90
C TYR A 94 10.11 -6.48 9.02
N ALA A 95 9.67 -5.82 10.09
CA ALA A 95 10.02 -4.43 10.36
C ALA A 95 11.55 -4.20 10.44
N LYS A 96 12.29 -5.17 11.00
CA LYS A 96 13.76 -5.14 11.07
C LYS A 96 14.40 -5.21 9.68
N ILE A 97 13.89 -6.11 8.82
CA ILE A 97 14.35 -6.23 7.43
C ILE A 97 13.99 -4.95 6.66
N ALA A 98 12.74 -4.47 6.77
CA ALA A 98 12.29 -3.24 6.16
C ALA A 98 13.17 -2.05 6.53
N THR A 99 13.48 -1.90 7.83
CA THR A 99 14.37 -0.82 8.33
C THR A 99 15.74 -0.88 7.66
N LYS A 100 16.32 -2.07 7.51
CA LYS A 100 17.61 -2.26 6.83
C LYS A 100 17.52 -1.91 5.34
N ASN A 101 16.47 -2.38 4.67
CA ASN A 101 16.21 -2.10 3.26
C ASN A 101 16.02 -0.59 3.00
N ILE A 102 15.23 0.08 3.82
CA ILE A 102 14.98 1.53 3.77
C ILE A 102 16.29 2.30 3.99
N GLN A 103 17.13 1.84 4.92
CA GLN A 103 18.44 2.45 5.15
C GLN A 103 19.36 2.28 3.93
N ASN A 104 19.42 1.08 3.35
CA ASN A 104 20.21 0.80 2.15
C ASN A 104 19.73 1.60 0.93
N ALA A 105 18.43 1.89 0.86
CA ALA A 105 17.84 2.74 -0.16
C ALA A 105 18.05 4.25 0.06
N GLY A 106 18.75 4.66 1.13
CA GLY A 106 18.98 6.08 1.47
C GLY A 106 17.73 6.81 1.95
N CYS A 107 16.66 6.08 2.32
CA CYS A 107 15.38 6.66 2.72
C CYS A 107 15.18 6.77 4.24
N LYS A 108 16.20 6.44 5.05
CA LYS A 108 16.11 6.40 6.53
C LYS A 108 15.58 7.70 7.15
N SER A 109 15.94 8.85 6.61
CA SER A 109 15.51 10.16 7.13
C SER A 109 14.02 10.44 6.86
N LYS A 110 13.44 9.77 5.86
CA LYS A 110 12.05 9.98 5.40
C LYS A 110 11.07 8.92 5.87
N VAL A 111 11.51 7.78 6.40
CA VAL A 111 10.61 6.66 6.74
C VAL A 111 10.76 6.30 8.22
N ASP A 112 9.62 6.31 8.90
CA ASP A 112 9.50 5.86 10.28
C ASP A 112 8.72 4.53 10.29
N VAL A 113 9.41 3.42 10.56
CA VAL A 113 8.79 2.08 10.69
C VAL A 113 8.31 1.91 12.13
N ILE A 114 7.00 1.71 12.31
CA ILE A 114 6.36 1.57 13.61
C ILE A 114 5.89 0.12 13.77
N VAL A 115 6.46 -0.57 14.75
CA VAL A 115 6.14 -1.98 15.03
C VAL A 115 4.93 -2.05 15.97
N GLY A 116 3.95 -2.85 15.60
CA GLY A 116 2.76 -3.12 16.40
C GLY A 116 1.49 -3.28 15.56
N LYS A 117 0.41 -3.65 16.22
CA LYS A 117 -0.89 -3.73 15.56
C LYS A 117 -1.33 -2.36 15.09
N ALA A 118 -1.73 -2.25 13.81
CA ALA A 118 -2.13 -0.98 13.22
C ALA A 118 -3.27 -0.32 14.01
N LEU A 119 -4.29 -1.08 14.41
CA LEU A 119 -5.44 -0.55 15.16
C LEU A 119 -5.08 -0.04 16.58
N GLU A 120 -3.93 -0.44 17.12
CA GLU A 120 -3.39 0.10 18.39
C GLU A 120 -2.49 1.32 18.13
N THR A 121 -1.85 1.40 16.96
CA THR A 121 -0.92 2.49 16.60
C THR A 121 -1.65 3.71 16.04
N LEU A 122 -2.68 3.52 15.20
CA LEU A 122 -3.41 4.61 14.53
C LEU A 122 -3.97 5.65 15.51
N PRO A 123 -4.58 5.27 16.67
CA PRO A 123 -4.99 6.24 17.71
C PRO A 123 -3.84 7.13 18.17
N THR A 124 -2.64 6.57 18.36
CA THR A 124 -1.48 7.32 18.86
C THR A 124 -0.98 8.36 17.85
N LEU A 125 -1.12 8.10 16.53
CA LEU A 125 -0.80 9.08 15.49
C LEU A 125 -1.77 10.26 15.54
N LYS A 126 -3.05 10.01 15.78
CA LYS A 126 -4.07 11.05 15.96
C LYS A 126 -3.78 11.91 17.20
N GLU A 127 -3.46 11.28 18.33
CA GLU A 127 -3.10 11.97 19.57
C GLU A 127 -1.87 12.88 19.39
N LYS A 128 -0.93 12.50 18.52
CA LYS A 128 0.24 13.31 18.15
C LYS A 128 -0.08 14.42 17.16
N GLY A 129 -1.32 14.51 16.65
CA GLY A 129 -1.73 15.51 15.67
C GLY A 129 -1.10 15.30 14.29
N ILE A 130 -0.76 14.05 13.93
CA ILE A 130 -0.17 13.72 12.63
C ILE A 130 -1.30 13.40 11.67
N PHE A 131 -1.35 14.15 10.54
CA PHE A 131 -2.33 13.95 9.47
C PHE A 131 -1.61 13.69 8.14
N PHE A 132 -2.31 13.03 7.21
CA PHE A 132 -1.73 12.46 6.01
C PHE A 132 -2.37 13.00 4.72
N ASP A 133 -1.54 13.17 3.69
CA ASP A 133 -1.94 13.59 2.35
C ASP A 133 -2.22 12.38 1.44
N LEU A 134 -1.61 11.24 1.76
CA LEU A 134 -1.83 9.96 1.11
C LEU A 134 -1.80 8.85 2.16
N ILE A 135 -2.75 7.92 2.06
CA ILE A 135 -2.83 6.73 2.92
C ILE A 135 -2.90 5.50 2.02
N PHE A 136 -1.95 4.59 2.18
CA PHE A 136 -1.91 3.31 1.49
C PHE A 136 -2.24 2.19 2.46
N ILE A 137 -3.29 1.41 2.15
CA ILE A 137 -3.78 0.30 2.98
C ILE A 137 -3.49 -1.00 2.22
N ASP A 138 -2.48 -1.73 2.67
CA ASP A 138 -2.09 -3.03 2.14
C ASP A 138 -1.73 -4.01 3.26
N ALA A 139 -2.67 -4.22 4.16
CA ALA A 139 -2.56 -5.12 5.29
C ALA A 139 -3.64 -6.22 5.22
N ASP A 140 -3.95 -6.83 6.35
CA ASP A 140 -4.95 -7.88 6.47
C ASP A 140 -6.36 -7.36 6.14
N LYS A 141 -7.02 -8.02 5.22
CA LYS A 141 -8.28 -7.55 4.63
C LYS A 141 -9.50 -7.60 5.57
N PRO A 142 -9.58 -8.51 6.57
CA PRO A 142 -10.66 -8.48 7.57
C PRO A 142 -10.77 -7.15 8.32
N ASN A 143 -9.64 -6.45 8.53
CA ASN A 143 -9.58 -5.17 9.23
C ASN A 143 -9.71 -3.94 8.29
N ASN A 144 -9.84 -4.10 6.97
CA ASN A 144 -10.02 -2.98 6.04
C ASN A 144 -11.14 -2.00 6.44
N PRO A 145 -12.32 -2.45 6.95
CA PRO A 145 -13.36 -1.56 7.43
C PRO A 145 -12.89 -0.60 8.52
N ASP A 146 -12.09 -1.09 9.47
CA ASP A 146 -11.58 -0.28 10.56
C ASP A 146 -10.38 0.57 10.13
N TYR A 147 -9.54 0.08 9.22
CA TYR A 147 -8.50 0.89 8.61
C TYR A 147 -9.07 2.08 7.83
N LEU A 148 -10.18 1.91 7.12
CA LEU A 148 -10.85 3.01 6.44
C LEU A 148 -11.36 4.08 7.42
N LYS A 149 -11.99 3.67 8.52
CA LYS A 149 -12.46 4.61 9.56
C LYS A 149 -11.28 5.45 10.09
N TRP A 150 -10.17 4.80 10.42
CA TRP A 150 -8.98 5.49 10.89
C TRP A 150 -8.33 6.34 9.80
N ALA A 151 -8.31 5.88 8.55
CA ALA A 151 -7.81 6.66 7.43
C ALA A 151 -8.58 7.97 7.28
N LEU A 152 -9.91 7.94 7.37
CA LEU A 152 -10.75 9.15 7.34
C LEU A 152 -10.50 10.10 8.51
N GLU A 153 -10.19 9.56 9.69
CA GLU A 153 -9.87 10.36 10.88
C GLU A 153 -8.47 11.00 10.86
N LEU A 154 -7.58 10.46 10.05
CA LEU A 154 -6.18 10.88 9.92
C LEU A 154 -5.88 11.60 8.59
N ALA A 155 -6.85 11.66 7.69
CA ALA A 155 -6.68 12.27 6.38
C ALA A 155 -6.80 13.79 6.43
N ASN A 156 -5.95 14.48 5.69
CA ASN A 156 -6.16 15.87 5.32
C ASN A 156 -7.28 16.00 4.27
N ASN A 157 -7.94 17.15 4.19
CA ASN A 157 -8.85 17.42 3.08
C ASN A 157 -8.11 17.26 1.74
N GLY A 158 -8.75 16.57 0.81
CA GLY A 158 -8.17 16.23 -0.50
C GLY A 158 -7.13 15.10 -0.42
N ALA A 159 -6.96 14.43 0.72
CA ALA A 159 -6.06 13.28 0.82
C ALA A 159 -6.48 12.14 -0.11
N LEU A 160 -5.50 11.40 -0.63
CA LEU A 160 -5.74 10.16 -1.35
C LEU A 160 -5.71 8.97 -0.38
N ILE A 161 -6.68 8.08 -0.50
CA ILE A 161 -6.68 6.77 0.17
C ILE A 161 -6.64 5.71 -0.93
N ILE A 162 -5.66 4.81 -0.85
CA ILE A 162 -5.47 3.70 -1.80
C ILE A 162 -5.54 2.41 -0.98
N SER A 163 -6.47 1.52 -1.34
CA SER A 163 -6.60 0.20 -0.68
C SER A 163 -6.36 -0.90 -1.69
N ASP A 164 -5.37 -1.74 -1.43
CA ASP A 164 -4.96 -2.81 -2.34
C ASP A 164 -5.71 -4.12 -2.12
N ASN A 165 -5.67 -4.99 -3.14
CA ASN A 165 -6.23 -6.33 -3.21
C ASN A 165 -7.74 -6.40 -2.91
N VAL A 166 -8.51 -5.56 -3.57
CA VAL A 166 -9.97 -5.46 -3.38
C VAL A 166 -10.77 -6.34 -4.34
N VAL A 167 -10.15 -6.99 -5.31
CA VAL A 167 -10.84 -7.87 -6.28
C VAL A 167 -10.76 -9.33 -5.85
N ARG A 168 -9.67 -9.75 -5.22
CA ARG A 168 -9.52 -11.11 -4.67
C ARG A 168 -9.76 -12.22 -5.71
N ASN A 169 -9.08 -12.14 -6.88
CA ASN A 169 -9.29 -13.05 -8.01
C ASN A 169 -10.74 -13.10 -8.52
N GLY A 170 -11.52 -12.04 -8.30
CA GLY A 170 -12.93 -11.98 -8.65
C GLY A 170 -13.88 -12.46 -7.55
N GLU A 171 -13.39 -13.03 -6.45
CA GLU A 171 -14.23 -13.54 -5.37
C GLU A 171 -15.01 -12.46 -4.61
N VAL A 172 -14.64 -11.19 -4.76
CA VAL A 172 -15.38 -10.07 -4.16
C VAL A 172 -16.84 -10.01 -4.55
N ILE A 173 -17.26 -10.59 -5.69
CA ILE A 173 -18.65 -10.65 -6.12
C ILE A 173 -19.46 -11.79 -5.48
N ASP A 174 -18.79 -12.74 -4.83
CA ASP A 174 -19.48 -13.85 -4.13
C ASP A 174 -19.90 -13.44 -2.71
N GLU A 175 -21.19 -13.16 -2.56
CA GLU A 175 -21.78 -12.80 -1.26
C GLU A 175 -21.71 -13.91 -0.23
N ARG A 176 -21.59 -15.16 -0.67
CA ARG A 176 -21.56 -16.34 0.19
C ARG A 176 -20.16 -16.86 0.47
N SER A 177 -19.13 -16.14 0.02
CA SER A 177 -17.75 -16.51 0.31
C SER A 177 -17.53 -16.63 1.82
N GLU A 178 -16.94 -17.74 2.24
CA GLU A 178 -16.53 -17.99 3.64
C GLU A 178 -15.11 -17.44 3.93
N ASP A 179 -14.42 -16.87 2.96
CA ASP A 179 -13.11 -16.25 3.15
C ASP A 179 -13.28 -14.89 3.84
N ASP A 180 -12.81 -14.78 5.08
CA ASP A 180 -12.86 -13.55 5.87
C ASP A 180 -12.21 -12.35 5.17
N ARG A 181 -11.23 -12.59 4.29
CA ARG A 181 -10.56 -11.53 3.51
C ARG A 181 -11.52 -10.97 2.45
N VAL A 182 -12.30 -11.83 1.80
CA VAL A 182 -13.35 -11.43 0.84
C VAL A 182 -14.43 -10.65 1.57
N GLN A 183 -14.90 -11.15 2.70
CA GLN A 183 -15.93 -10.48 3.50
C GLN A 183 -15.44 -9.14 4.07
N GLY A 184 -14.18 -9.04 4.46
CA GLY A 184 -13.56 -7.79 4.89
C GLY A 184 -13.56 -6.74 3.79
N VAL A 185 -13.18 -7.13 2.55
CA VAL A 185 -13.24 -6.24 1.39
C VAL A 185 -14.67 -5.82 1.06
N ARG A 186 -15.63 -6.75 1.07
CA ARG A 186 -17.04 -6.43 0.81
C ARG A 186 -17.58 -5.40 1.80
N LYS A 187 -17.35 -5.61 3.10
CA LYS A 187 -17.73 -4.64 4.14
C LYS A 187 -17.06 -3.27 3.96
N PHE A 188 -15.80 -3.26 3.54
CA PHE A 188 -15.08 -2.04 3.22
C PHE A 188 -15.75 -1.28 2.06
N ILE A 189 -16.15 -1.96 0.98
CA ILE A 189 -16.85 -1.36 -0.15
C ILE A 189 -18.25 -0.85 0.27
N ASP A 190 -18.99 -1.58 1.11
CA ASP A 190 -20.29 -1.15 1.66
C ASP A 190 -20.18 0.15 2.50
N ILE A 191 -19.03 0.35 3.17
CA ILE A 191 -18.77 1.60 3.90
C ILE A 191 -18.48 2.73 2.90
N LEU A 192 -17.64 2.50 1.90
CA LEU A 192 -17.32 3.49 0.87
C LEU A 192 -18.58 4.00 0.14
N GLU A 193 -19.51 3.11 -0.18
CA GLU A 193 -20.76 3.46 -0.82
C GLU A 193 -21.58 4.50 -0.03
N LYS A 194 -21.53 4.41 1.31
CA LYS A 194 -22.35 5.22 2.22
C LYS A 194 -21.62 6.40 2.83
N GLU A 195 -20.32 6.52 2.63
CA GLU A 195 -19.49 7.54 3.27
C GLU A 195 -19.46 8.85 2.45
N PRO A 196 -20.14 9.91 2.90
CA PRO A 196 -20.28 11.16 2.13
C PRO A 196 -18.98 11.98 2.06
N ARG A 197 -18.02 11.72 2.93
CA ARG A 197 -16.75 12.46 3.00
C ARG A 197 -15.75 12.04 1.93
N ILE A 198 -16.05 11.01 1.12
CA ILE A 198 -15.08 10.41 0.20
C ILE A 198 -15.71 10.18 -1.18
N GLU A 199 -14.91 10.31 -2.22
CA GLU A 199 -15.26 9.87 -3.59
C GLU A 199 -14.29 8.77 -4.00
N SER A 200 -14.83 7.66 -4.50
CA SER A 200 -14.06 6.43 -4.71
C SER A 200 -14.34 5.80 -6.06
N THR A 201 -13.33 5.12 -6.60
CA THR A 201 -13.49 4.16 -7.70
C THR A 201 -12.59 2.97 -7.48
N ALA A 202 -12.94 1.82 -8.09
CA ALA A 202 -12.12 0.62 -8.08
C ALA A 202 -11.55 0.35 -9.47
N ILE A 203 -10.32 -0.12 -9.53
CA ILE A 203 -9.64 -0.51 -10.77
C ILE A 203 -9.20 -1.96 -10.63
N GLN A 204 -9.59 -2.78 -11.61
CA GLN A 204 -9.10 -4.15 -11.72
C GLN A 204 -7.72 -4.15 -12.38
N THR A 205 -6.83 -4.99 -11.91
CA THR A 205 -5.46 -5.11 -12.41
C THR A 205 -5.13 -6.56 -12.77
N VAL A 206 -4.37 -6.74 -13.81
CA VAL A 206 -3.79 -8.01 -14.22
C VAL A 206 -2.29 -7.82 -14.43
N GLY A 207 -1.48 -8.84 -14.19
CA GLY A 207 -0.03 -8.74 -14.38
C GLY A 207 0.73 -9.88 -13.73
N ASN A 208 1.98 -9.64 -13.40
CA ASN A 208 2.89 -10.61 -12.77
C ASN A 208 2.37 -11.16 -11.43
N LYS A 209 1.55 -10.37 -10.71
CA LYS A 209 0.94 -10.74 -9.42
C LYS A 209 -0.45 -11.40 -9.57
N GLY A 210 -0.90 -11.64 -10.82
CA GLY A 210 -2.18 -12.27 -11.10
C GLY A 210 -3.31 -11.27 -11.36
N TYR A 211 -4.53 -11.64 -10.98
CA TYR A 211 -5.73 -10.82 -11.11
C TYR A 211 -6.18 -10.32 -9.75
N ASP A 212 -6.12 -9.00 -9.57
CA ASP A 212 -6.63 -8.33 -8.38
C ASP A 212 -7.08 -6.90 -8.74
N GLY A 213 -6.92 -5.94 -7.87
CA GLY A 213 -7.26 -4.55 -8.08
C GLY A 213 -7.13 -3.74 -6.81
N PHE A 214 -7.33 -2.43 -6.96
CA PHE A 214 -7.29 -1.50 -5.85
C PHE A 214 -8.43 -0.47 -5.93
N VAL A 215 -8.80 0.07 -4.79
CA VAL A 215 -9.65 1.26 -4.69
C VAL A 215 -8.74 2.47 -4.58
N ILE A 216 -9.09 3.53 -5.31
CA ILE A 216 -8.55 4.87 -5.11
C ILE A 216 -9.67 5.81 -4.70
N SER A 217 -9.43 6.60 -3.69
CA SER A 217 -10.41 7.51 -3.11
C SER A 217 -9.80 8.88 -2.81
N ILE A 218 -10.62 9.92 -2.89
CA ILE A 218 -10.26 11.27 -2.46
C ILE A 218 -11.17 11.72 -1.33
N VAL A 219 -10.59 12.24 -0.24
CA VAL A 219 -11.31 12.83 0.88
C VAL A 219 -11.73 14.25 0.50
N LYS A 220 -13.01 14.59 0.73
CA LYS A 220 -13.58 15.92 0.41
C LYS A 220 -13.19 16.99 1.40
#